data_982ee02caf98f9d759b6a4017365a438
#
_entry.id   982ee02caf98f9d759b6a4017365a438
#
_cell.length_a   1.000
_cell.length_b   1.000
_cell.length_c   1.000
_cell.angle_alpha   90.00
_cell.angle_beta   90.00
_cell.angle_gamma   90.00
#
_symmetry.space_group_name_H-M   'P 1'
#
loop_
_entity.id
_entity.type
_entity.pdbx_description
1 polymer ?
#
loop_
_entity_poly.entity_id
_entity_poly.type
_entity_poly.pdbx_seq_one_letter_code
_entity_poly.pdbx_strand_id
1 'polypeptide(L)'
;MSSPAADDPLSHFESTPMGIVLQLSLPDESRVDEPVPLVLRLTNTTALPLELGLQGRTIVFDVIVTGPNDSEIWSRLHGQSLSAILQLRVLQPGEVLELSARWDQRGNSGHPVPPGTYRVQGVLPTEARVMRSDPKTLLIHR
;
A
#
# COMPACT_ATOMS: atom_id res chain seq x y z
N MET A 1 28.38 -2.05 9.20
CA MET A 1 27.66 -2.46 8.99
C MET A 1 26.87 -2.57 8.86
N SER A 2 26.63 -2.41 9.08
CA SER A 2 25.67 -2.66 9.04
C SER A 2 24.93 -2.71 9.09
N SER A 3 24.77 -2.41 9.51
CA SER A 3 23.89 -2.64 9.72
C SER A 3 23.34 -2.87 9.79
N PRO A 4 23.24 -2.74 10.18
CA PRO A 4 22.48 -3.13 10.42
C PRO A 4 21.92 -3.30 10.43
N ALA A 5 21.86 -3.15 10.94
CA ALA A 5 21.14 -3.46 10.97
C ALA A 5 20.64 -3.50 11.00
N ALA A 6 20.74 -3.33 11.38
CA ALA A 6 20.12 -3.49 11.44
C ALA A 6 19.55 -3.41 11.50
N ASP A 7 19.54 -3.27 11.87
CA ASP A 7 18.89 -3.32 11.90
C ASP A 7 18.09 -3.42 11.87
N ASP A 8 17.70 -3.05 12.33
CA ASP A 8 16.79 -3.41 12.32
C ASP A 8 16.31 -3.85 12.05
N PRO A 9 15.94 -3.71 12.51
CA PRO A 9 15.36 -4.30 12.30
C PRO A 9 15.03 -4.82 11.74
N LEU A 10 14.73 -5.06 11.82
CA LEU A 10 14.09 -5.67 11.13
C LEU A 10 12.86 -5.69 10.50
N SER A 11 12.01 -5.56 10.85
CA SER A 11 10.62 -5.45 10.38
C SER A 11 10.51 -4.73 9.05
N HIS A 12 11.30 -3.81 8.80
CA HIS A 12 11.24 -3.14 7.51
C HIS A 12 12.05 -3.81 6.42
N PHE A 13 12.45 -5.02 6.67
CA PHE A 13 13.08 -5.80 5.62
C PHE A 13 12.11 -6.29 4.58
N GLU A 14 10.81 -6.18 4.87
CA GLU A 14 9.80 -6.44 3.88
C GLU A 14 9.47 -5.21 3.07
N SER A 15 10.11 -4.08 3.37
CA SER A 15 9.85 -2.87 2.62
C SER A 15 10.56 -2.90 1.28
N THR A 16 10.36 -1.84 0.51
CA THR A 16 10.87 -1.73 -0.84
C THR A 16 12.39 -1.87 -0.88
N PRO A 17 12.91 -2.60 -1.85
CA PRO A 17 14.36 -2.68 -2.04
C PRO A 17 14.92 -1.34 -2.45
N MET A 18 16.23 -1.20 -2.30
CA MET A 18 16.94 0.01 -2.69
C MET A 18 16.67 0.32 -4.16
N GLY A 19 16.35 1.57 -4.45
CA GLY A 19 16.13 2.02 -5.81
C GLY A 19 14.71 1.90 -6.29
N ILE A 20 13.83 1.28 -5.50
CA ILE A 20 12.40 1.24 -5.77
C ILE A 20 11.69 1.93 -4.63
N VAL A 21 10.82 2.88 -4.96
CA VAL A 21 10.08 3.64 -3.96
C VAL A 21 8.60 3.37 -4.12
N LEU A 22 7.97 2.88 -3.05
CA LEU A 22 6.53 2.68 -3.01
C LEU A 22 5.93 3.72 -2.07
N GLN A 23 5.09 4.58 -2.61
CA GLN A 23 4.49 5.68 -1.87
C GLN A 23 2.99 5.64 -1.95
N LEU A 24 2.34 5.90 -0.82
CA LEU A 24 0.89 6.02 -0.75
C LEU A 24 0.54 7.49 -0.60
N SER A 25 -0.37 7.97 -1.44
CA SER A 25 -0.85 9.34 -1.42
C SER A 25 -2.32 9.35 -1.06
N LEU A 26 -2.69 10.18 -0.08
CA LEU A 26 -4.08 10.38 0.34
C LEU A 26 -4.17 11.74 1.04
N PRO A 27 -5.39 12.29 1.20
CA PRO A 27 -5.55 13.51 1.98
C PRO A 27 -5.19 13.30 3.45
N ASP A 28 -4.74 14.35 4.12
CA ASP A 28 -4.41 14.28 5.55
C ASP A 28 -5.67 14.11 6.40
N GLU A 29 -6.79 14.60 5.93
CA GLU A 29 -8.05 14.51 6.66
C GLU A 29 -9.22 14.38 5.69
N SER A 30 -10.31 13.84 6.20
CA SER A 30 -11.53 13.64 5.44
C SER A 30 -12.72 13.78 6.37
N ARG A 31 -13.84 14.17 5.79
CA ARG A 31 -15.10 14.21 6.55
C ARG A 31 -15.71 12.82 6.61
N VAL A 32 -16.48 12.60 7.67
CA VAL A 32 -17.29 11.39 7.79
C VAL A 32 -18.16 11.22 6.55
N ASP A 33 -18.24 9.99 6.07
CA ASP A 33 -19.04 9.58 4.90
C ASP A 33 -18.52 10.06 3.55
N GLU A 34 -17.38 10.73 3.50
CA GLU A 34 -16.77 11.10 2.23
C GLU A 34 -15.78 10.04 1.78
N PRO A 35 -15.84 9.60 0.52
CA PRO A 35 -14.85 8.65 0.03
C PRO A 35 -13.45 9.23 0.11
N VAL A 36 -12.48 8.39 0.50
CA VAL A 36 -11.07 8.79 0.60
C VAL A 36 -10.34 8.28 -0.64
N PRO A 37 -9.85 9.16 -1.50
CA PRO A 37 -9.07 8.72 -2.65
C PRO A 37 -7.68 8.27 -2.21
N LEU A 38 -7.21 7.17 -2.77
CA LEU A 38 -5.94 6.56 -2.43
C LEU A 38 -5.18 6.28 -3.72
N VAL A 39 -3.92 6.66 -3.77
CA VAL A 39 -3.08 6.40 -4.92
C VAL A 39 -1.77 5.80 -4.44
N LEU A 40 -1.46 4.61 -4.94
CA LEU A 40 -0.22 3.92 -4.63
C LEU A 40 0.69 4.04 -5.85
N ARG A 41 1.91 4.57 -5.65
CA ARG A 41 2.86 4.79 -6.73
C ARG A 41 4.14 4.02 -6.49
N LEU A 42 4.54 3.24 -7.49
CA LEU A 42 5.80 2.53 -7.49
C LEU A 42 6.72 3.19 -8.51
N THR A 43 7.86 3.70 -8.06
CA THR A 43 8.80 4.42 -8.91
C THR A 43 10.12 3.67 -8.97
N ASN A 44 10.64 3.48 -10.18
CA ASN A 44 11.99 2.98 -10.36
C ASN A 44 12.95 4.17 -10.34
N THR A 45 13.71 4.31 -9.24
CA THR A 45 14.66 5.40 -9.09
C THR A 45 16.07 5.01 -9.50
N THR A 46 16.24 3.80 -10.07
CA THR A 46 17.55 3.35 -10.53
C THR A 46 17.80 3.78 -11.99
N ALA A 47 19.01 3.58 -12.45
CA ALA A 47 19.39 3.89 -13.83
C ALA A 47 19.14 2.72 -14.78
N LEU A 48 18.60 1.59 -14.28
CA LEU A 48 18.40 0.39 -15.08
C LEU A 48 16.93 -0.02 -15.06
N PRO A 49 16.44 -0.64 -16.13
CA PRO A 49 15.09 -1.20 -16.12
C PRO A 49 14.95 -2.28 -15.04
N LEU A 50 13.78 -2.36 -14.43
CA LEU A 50 13.48 -3.35 -13.41
C LEU A 50 12.34 -4.23 -13.88
N GLU A 51 12.52 -5.54 -13.77
CA GLU A 51 11.49 -6.50 -14.11
C GLU A 51 10.76 -6.91 -12.84
N LEU A 52 9.44 -6.82 -12.87
CA LEU A 52 8.59 -7.14 -11.73
C LEU A 52 7.60 -8.22 -12.11
N GLY A 53 7.48 -9.24 -11.27
CA GLY A 53 6.41 -10.21 -11.36
C GLY A 53 5.24 -9.75 -10.52
N LEU A 54 4.16 -9.35 -11.16
CA LEU A 54 2.98 -8.81 -10.49
C LEU A 54 1.83 -9.80 -10.59
N GLN A 55 1.01 -9.85 -9.56
CA GLN A 55 -0.10 -10.77 -9.49
C GLN A 55 -1.33 -10.21 -10.20
N GLY A 56 -2.02 -11.09 -10.96
CA GLY A 56 -3.28 -10.75 -11.58
C GLY A 56 -3.14 -10.08 -12.94
N ARG A 57 -4.20 -10.16 -13.75
CA ARG A 57 -4.28 -9.41 -15.01
C ARG A 57 -4.44 -7.93 -14.72
N THR A 58 -5.34 -7.63 -13.79
CA THR A 58 -5.39 -6.33 -13.14
C THR A 58 -4.50 -6.47 -11.92
N ILE A 59 -3.54 -5.59 -11.78
CA ILE A 59 -2.52 -5.72 -10.75
C ILE A 59 -3.16 -5.79 -9.37
N VAL A 60 -2.83 -6.84 -8.63
CA VAL A 60 -3.31 -7.03 -7.26
C VAL A 60 -2.48 -6.15 -6.33
N PHE A 61 -3.15 -5.30 -5.58
CA PHE A 61 -2.52 -4.50 -4.53
C PHE A 61 -3.52 -4.33 -3.41
N ASP A 62 -3.02 -4.09 -2.21
CA ASP A 62 -3.86 -3.88 -1.05
C ASP A 62 -3.63 -2.51 -0.46
N VAL A 63 -4.62 -2.03 0.25
CA VAL A 63 -4.52 -0.86 1.12
C VAL A 63 -5.14 -1.29 2.43
N ILE A 64 -4.40 -1.11 3.52
CA ILE A 64 -4.84 -1.55 4.85
C ILE A 64 -5.00 -0.32 5.72
N VAL A 65 -6.17 -0.22 6.34
CA VAL A 65 -6.47 0.84 7.32
C VAL A 65 -6.48 0.21 8.69
N THR A 66 -5.69 0.78 9.60
CA THR A 66 -5.64 0.32 10.99
C THR A 66 -6.14 1.41 11.92
N GLY A 67 -6.77 0.98 12.99
CA GLY A 67 -7.27 1.89 14.02
C GLY A 67 -6.26 2.17 15.11
N PRO A 68 -6.70 2.88 16.16
CA PRO A 68 -5.79 3.30 17.25
C PRO A 68 -5.08 2.16 17.97
N ASN A 69 -5.65 0.97 17.96
CA ASN A 69 -5.07 -0.19 18.63
C ASN A 69 -4.30 -1.09 17.69
N ASP A 70 -3.89 -0.57 16.55
CA ASP A 70 -3.19 -1.33 15.49
C ASP A 70 -4.01 -2.49 14.94
N SER A 71 -5.32 -2.49 15.18
CA SER A 71 -6.19 -3.51 14.63
C SER A 71 -6.57 -3.15 13.19
N GLU A 72 -6.63 -4.16 12.33
CA GLU A 72 -7.07 -3.94 10.96
C GLU A 72 -8.55 -3.57 10.96
N ILE A 73 -8.85 -2.41 10.38
CA ILE A 73 -10.23 -1.93 10.22
C ILE A 73 -10.74 -2.33 8.85
N TRP A 74 -9.93 -2.13 7.83
CA TRP A 74 -10.31 -2.39 6.46
C TRP A 74 -9.11 -2.82 5.63
N SER A 75 -9.36 -3.76 4.74
CA SER A 75 -8.39 -4.16 3.72
C SER A 75 -9.11 -4.15 2.38
N ARG A 76 -8.52 -3.51 1.40
CA ARG A 76 -9.12 -3.43 0.06
C ARG A 76 -9.39 -4.82 -0.53
N LEU A 77 -8.57 -5.79 -0.19
CA LEU A 77 -8.69 -7.15 -0.73
C LEU A 77 -9.53 -8.07 0.15
N HIS A 78 -10.08 -7.56 1.24
CA HIS A 78 -10.89 -8.38 2.14
C HIS A 78 -12.04 -9.05 1.39
N GLY A 79 -12.16 -10.36 1.55
CA GLY A 79 -13.25 -11.11 0.94
C GLY A 79 -13.12 -11.33 -0.55
N GLN A 80 -12.02 -10.94 -1.16
CA GLN A 80 -11.83 -11.11 -2.60
C GLN A 80 -11.03 -12.38 -2.91
N SER A 81 -11.43 -13.05 -3.97
CA SER A 81 -10.65 -14.17 -4.53
C SER A 81 -9.61 -13.58 -5.47
N LEU A 82 -8.35 -13.93 -5.24
CA LEU A 82 -7.26 -13.36 -6.00
C LEU A 82 -6.81 -14.31 -7.10
N SER A 83 -6.43 -13.75 -8.25
CA SER A 83 -5.92 -14.51 -9.36
C SER A 83 -4.52 -15.05 -9.05
N ALA A 84 -4.26 -16.29 -9.47
CA ALA A 84 -2.91 -16.87 -9.37
C ALA A 84 -2.03 -16.49 -10.57
N ILE A 85 -2.57 -15.77 -11.54
CA ILE A 85 -1.84 -15.39 -12.75
C ILE A 85 -0.78 -14.36 -12.38
N LEU A 86 0.43 -14.54 -12.91
CA LEU A 86 1.50 -13.56 -12.81
C LEU A 86 1.66 -12.87 -14.15
N GLN A 87 1.94 -11.57 -14.09
CA GLN A 87 2.35 -10.83 -15.26
C GLN A 87 3.71 -10.20 -15.01
N LEU A 88 4.55 -10.23 -16.04
CA LEU A 88 5.84 -9.57 -15.97
C LEU A 88 5.69 -8.15 -16.46
N ARG A 89 6.21 -7.21 -15.69
CA ARG A 89 6.17 -5.80 -16.03
C ARG A 89 7.56 -5.23 -15.91
N VAL A 90 8.02 -4.55 -16.96
CA VAL A 90 9.29 -3.85 -16.91
C VAL A 90 9.03 -2.40 -16.58
N LEU A 91 9.68 -1.91 -15.53
CA LEU A 91 9.58 -0.53 -15.11
C LEU A 91 10.88 0.16 -15.52
N GLN A 92 10.79 1.12 -16.44
CA GLN A 92 11.95 1.84 -16.93
C GLN A 92 12.48 2.81 -15.89
N PRO A 93 13.75 3.24 -15.99
CA PRO A 93 14.26 4.26 -15.06
C PRO A 93 13.35 5.48 -15.05
N GLY A 94 12.97 5.91 -13.86
CA GLY A 94 12.08 7.06 -13.67
C GLY A 94 10.62 6.79 -13.91
N GLU A 95 10.27 5.60 -14.38
CA GLU A 95 8.87 5.28 -14.66
C GLU A 95 8.11 5.06 -13.35
N VAL A 96 6.84 5.48 -13.34
CA VAL A 96 5.95 5.35 -12.20
C VAL A 96 4.77 4.45 -12.57
N LEU A 97 4.55 3.42 -11.78
CA LEU A 97 3.34 2.60 -11.87
C LEU A 97 2.35 3.13 -10.84
N GLU A 98 1.17 3.54 -11.30
CA GLU A 98 0.19 4.18 -10.43
C GLU A 98 -1.03 3.28 -10.29
N LEU A 99 -1.43 3.03 -9.04
CA LEU A 99 -2.57 2.18 -8.71
C LEU A 99 -3.51 3.00 -7.82
N SER A 100 -4.77 3.09 -8.23
CA SER A 100 -5.76 3.93 -7.55
C SER A 100 -6.81 3.10 -6.86
N ALA A 101 -7.27 3.59 -5.71
CA ALA A 101 -8.35 2.97 -4.96
C ALA A 101 -9.15 4.06 -4.27
N ARG A 102 -10.25 3.65 -3.66
CA ARG A 102 -11.12 4.55 -2.91
C ARG A 102 -11.66 3.80 -1.72
N TRP A 103 -11.59 4.43 -0.56
CA TRP A 103 -12.14 3.87 0.67
C TRP A 103 -13.40 4.62 1.04
N ASP A 104 -14.48 3.89 1.23
CA ASP A 104 -15.79 4.46 1.57
C ASP A 104 -15.98 4.67 3.06
N GLN A 105 -14.91 4.57 3.85
CA GLN A 105 -14.92 4.73 5.30
C GLN A 105 -15.75 3.67 6.01
N ARG A 106 -15.82 2.47 5.42
CA ARG A 106 -16.45 1.33 6.07
C ARG A 106 -15.39 0.30 6.40
N GLY A 107 -15.57 -0.38 7.52
CA GLY A 107 -14.69 -1.47 7.89
C GLY A 107 -14.97 -2.72 7.08
N ASN A 108 -14.19 -3.77 7.34
CA ASN A 108 -14.38 -5.06 6.68
C ASN A 108 -15.77 -5.65 6.91
N SER A 109 -16.41 -5.28 8.02
CA SER A 109 -17.78 -5.72 8.34
C SER A 109 -18.85 -4.98 7.53
N GLY A 110 -18.48 -3.92 6.82
CA GLY A 110 -19.43 -3.08 6.10
C GLY A 110 -20.02 -1.95 6.91
N HIS A 111 -19.63 -1.81 8.17
CA HIS A 111 -20.13 -0.74 9.02
C HIS A 111 -19.26 0.51 8.91
N PRO A 112 -19.87 1.72 8.99
CA PRO A 112 -19.09 2.95 8.99
C PRO A 112 -18.13 3.00 10.16
N VAL A 113 -16.96 3.59 9.93
CA VAL A 113 -15.98 3.77 11.00
C VAL A 113 -16.24 5.08 11.71
N PRO A 114 -15.96 5.15 13.03
CA PRO A 114 -16.15 6.40 13.77
C PRO A 114 -15.10 7.44 13.39
N PRO A 115 -15.38 8.71 13.67
CA PRO A 115 -14.34 9.75 13.55
C PRO A 115 -13.14 9.40 14.41
N GLY A 116 -11.97 9.79 13.96
CA GLY A 116 -10.74 9.52 14.70
C GLY A 116 -9.54 9.51 13.78
N THR A 117 -8.42 9.07 14.33
CA THR A 117 -7.16 8.99 13.61
C THR A 117 -6.88 7.56 13.20
N TYR A 118 -6.58 7.38 11.92
CA TYR A 118 -6.32 6.08 11.33
C TYR A 118 -4.96 6.08 10.66
N ARG A 119 -4.41 4.90 10.48
CA ARG A 119 -3.20 4.72 9.69
C ARG A 119 -3.54 3.94 8.43
N VAL A 120 -2.94 4.35 7.32
CA VAL A 120 -3.20 3.75 6.02
C VAL A 120 -1.87 3.36 5.40
N GLN A 121 -1.79 2.12 4.93
CA GLN A 121 -0.56 1.61 4.32
C GLN A 121 -0.90 0.88 3.03
N GLY A 122 -0.11 1.14 1.99
CA GLY A 122 -0.22 0.42 0.73
C GLY A 122 0.65 -0.82 0.73
N VAL A 123 0.18 -1.88 0.07
CA VAL A 123 0.87 -3.16 -0.01
C VAL A 123 0.83 -3.62 -1.46
N LEU A 124 2.00 -3.93 -2.02
CA LEU A 124 2.11 -4.45 -3.38
C LEU A 124 2.84 -5.77 -3.36
N PRO A 125 2.13 -6.90 -3.52
CA PRO A 125 2.78 -8.19 -3.63
C PRO A 125 3.51 -8.31 -4.96
N THR A 126 4.73 -8.81 -4.93
CA THR A 126 5.46 -9.18 -6.14
C THR A 126 5.94 -10.62 -6.00
N GLU A 127 6.39 -11.20 -7.09
CA GLU A 127 6.93 -12.55 -7.07
C GLU A 127 8.09 -12.68 -6.10
N ALA A 128 8.93 -11.65 -6.01
CA ALA A 128 10.12 -11.67 -5.18
C ALA A 128 9.81 -11.38 -3.72
N ARG A 129 8.90 -10.47 -3.45
CA ARG A 129 8.60 -10.03 -2.08
C ARG A 129 7.32 -9.22 -2.04
N VAL A 130 6.84 -8.97 -0.82
CA VAL A 130 5.73 -8.06 -0.59
C VAL A 130 6.34 -6.69 -0.28
N MET A 131 5.96 -5.68 -1.07
CA MET A 131 6.41 -4.31 -0.84
C MET A 131 5.36 -3.55 -0.07
N ARG A 132 5.80 -2.70 0.88
CA ARG A 132 4.90 -1.90 1.70
C ARG A 132 5.33 -0.44 1.67
N SER A 133 4.36 0.44 1.59
CA SER A 133 4.63 1.88 1.70
C SER A 133 4.78 2.26 3.17
N ASP A 134 5.36 3.42 3.43
CA ASP A 134 5.30 3.99 4.77
C ASP A 134 3.85 4.25 5.13
N PRO A 135 3.45 4.01 6.38
CA PRO A 135 2.09 4.32 6.80
C PRO A 135 1.85 5.83 6.78
N LYS A 136 0.64 6.20 6.41
CA LYS A 136 0.19 7.59 6.44
C LYS A 136 -0.94 7.74 7.43
N THR A 137 -0.98 8.88 8.08
CA THR A 137 -2.04 9.19 9.04
C THR A 137 -3.20 9.86 8.33
N LEU A 138 -4.41 9.44 8.66
CA LEU A 138 -5.64 10.01 8.14
C LEU A 138 -6.53 10.39 9.31
N LEU A 139 -6.94 11.65 9.37
CA LEU A 139 -7.90 12.12 10.37
C LEU A 139 -9.29 12.16 9.74
N ILE A 140 -10.24 11.46 10.36
CA ILE A 140 -11.64 11.51 9.96
C ILE A 140 -12.39 12.35 10.99
N HIS A 141 -13.06 13.40 10.52
CA HIS A 141 -13.78 14.32 11.38
C HIS A 141 -15.20 14.56 10.85
N ARG A 142 -16.04 15.10 11.73
CA ARG A 142 -17.42 15.44 11.37
C ARG A 142 -17.51 16.72 10.57
#